data_94b06b14c74de50f6de5038258735e0b
#
_entry.id   94b06b14c74de50f6de5038258735e0b
#
_cell.length_a   1.000
_cell.length_b   1.000
_cell.length_c   1.000
_cell.angle_alpha   90.00
_cell.angle_beta   90.00
_cell.angle_gamma   90.00
#
_symmetry.space_group_name_H-M   'P 1'
#
loop_
_entity.id
_entity.type
_entity.pdbx_description
1 polymer ?
#
loop_
_entity_poly.entity_id
_entity_poly.type
_entity_poly.pdbx_seq_one_letter_code
_entity_poly.pdbx_strand_id
1 'polypeptide(L)'
;MWLEMATRVRKNLGGAPELHKLECSQAMGQENSSTHRATAFIVVAHPDKNSFNHAIAQSVVGRLHRLGISTALRDLYAEEFEPRITASEMRGQATTDPMVIEHIELLRASDILVVIHPNCWGSPPAMMKGWIDRVFAVNAAYAFEKGSDTGDVPKGLLDLKEAFIFNTSNTPIAREEANFGDPLELIWKNCLLHYCGVRNVVRHVFRVIATSTVEERTHWLWEAGDLVEQRLVGWR
;
A
#
# COMPACT_ATOMS: atom_id res chain seq x y z
N MET A 1 -24.66 -8.78 -0.79
CA MET A 1 -24.15 -8.37 -2.13
C MET A 1 -22.73 -8.89 -2.40
N TRP A 2 -21.79 -8.85 -1.46
CA TRP A 2 -20.45 -9.43 -1.61
C TRP A 2 -20.44 -10.97 -1.49
N LEU A 3 -21.34 -11.57 -0.71
CA LEU A 3 -21.41 -13.03 -0.51
C LEU A 3 -21.93 -13.83 -1.72
N GLU A 4 -22.78 -13.25 -2.55
CA GLU A 4 -23.33 -13.95 -3.71
C GLU A 4 -22.36 -14.11 -4.89
N MET A 5 -21.31 -13.27 -4.96
CA MET A 5 -20.32 -13.32 -6.06
C MET A 5 -19.32 -14.47 -5.95
N ALA A 6 -18.99 -14.90 -4.73
CA ALA A 6 -18.01 -15.98 -4.51
C ALA A 6 -18.49 -17.36 -5.03
N THR A 7 -19.79 -17.59 -5.09
CA THR A 7 -20.36 -18.89 -5.47
C THR A 7 -20.40 -19.14 -6.99
N ARG A 8 -20.31 -18.10 -7.82
CA ARG A 8 -20.42 -18.21 -9.29
C ARG A 8 -19.12 -18.51 -10.03
N VAL A 9 -17.96 -18.28 -9.41
CA VAL A 9 -16.64 -18.48 -10.05
C VAL A 9 -16.25 -19.95 -10.23
N ARG A 10 -16.92 -20.90 -9.57
CA ARG A 10 -16.54 -22.33 -9.56
C ARG A 10 -16.81 -23.12 -10.84
N LYS A 11 -17.46 -22.57 -11.87
CA LYS A 11 -17.95 -23.39 -13.01
C LYS A 11 -17.14 -23.35 -14.29
N ASN A 12 -16.09 -22.55 -14.44
CA ASN A 12 -15.45 -22.32 -15.75
C ASN A 12 -13.91 -22.49 -15.79
N LEU A 13 -13.31 -23.35 -15.00
CA LEU A 13 -11.87 -23.65 -15.17
C LEU A 13 -11.67 -25.12 -15.53
N GLY A 14 -11.78 -25.41 -16.83
CA GLY A 14 -11.31 -26.65 -17.45
C GLY A 14 -9.90 -26.45 -18.00
N GLY A 15 -8.97 -27.37 -17.62
CA GLY A 15 -7.81 -27.77 -18.42
C GLY A 15 -6.60 -26.85 -18.44
N ALA A 16 -5.59 -27.12 -17.60
CA ALA A 16 -4.22 -26.63 -17.81
C ALA A 16 -3.36 -27.75 -18.42
N PRO A 17 -2.46 -27.46 -19.37
CA PRO A 17 -1.53 -28.45 -19.93
C PRO A 17 -0.33 -28.68 -18.99
N GLU A 18 0.10 -29.95 -18.94
CA GLU A 18 1.30 -30.42 -18.24
C GLU A 18 2.57 -29.77 -18.82
N LEU A 19 3.41 -29.21 -17.93
CA LEU A 19 4.75 -28.76 -18.27
C LEU A 19 5.78 -29.84 -17.91
N HIS A 20 6.54 -30.24 -18.92
CA HIS A 20 7.67 -31.19 -18.89
C HIS A 20 8.70 -30.76 -17.83
N LYS A 21 9.12 -31.77 -17.03
CA LYS A 21 10.34 -31.74 -16.22
C LYS A 21 11.59 -31.68 -17.12
N LEU A 22 12.37 -30.62 -17.00
CA LEU A 22 13.74 -30.57 -17.46
C LEU A 22 14.64 -30.64 -16.21
N GLU A 23 15.29 -31.77 -16.06
CA GLU A 23 16.44 -31.95 -15.15
C GLU A 23 17.60 -31.10 -15.64
N CYS A 24 18.10 -30.20 -14.79
CA CYS A 24 19.36 -29.53 -15.04
C CYS A 24 20.34 -29.83 -13.90
N SER A 25 21.47 -30.41 -14.32
CA SER A 25 22.53 -30.93 -13.48
C SER A 25 23.29 -29.81 -12.74
N GLN A 26 23.84 -30.22 -11.62
CA GLN A 26 24.72 -29.50 -10.69
C GLN A 26 25.83 -28.69 -11.39
N ALA A 27 25.90 -27.41 -11.08
CA ALA A 27 27.13 -26.64 -11.12
C ALA A 27 27.31 -25.95 -9.76
N MET A 28 28.42 -26.33 -9.12
CA MET A 28 28.84 -25.88 -7.80
C MET A 28 29.20 -24.38 -7.78
N GLY A 29 28.72 -23.71 -6.78
CA GLY A 29 29.47 -22.77 -5.96
C GLY A 29 29.97 -21.47 -6.60
N GLN A 30 29.16 -20.44 -6.51
CA GLN A 30 29.62 -19.14 -6.03
C GLN A 30 28.42 -18.49 -5.31
N GLU A 31 28.49 -18.44 -3.96
CA GLU A 31 27.61 -17.58 -3.17
C GLU A 31 27.91 -16.12 -3.54
N ASN A 32 27.21 -15.64 -4.54
CA ASN A 32 27.08 -14.22 -4.79
C ASN A 32 26.07 -13.71 -3.75
N SER A 33 26.54 -13.29 -2.60
CA SER A 33 25.73 -12.50 -1.67
C SER A 33 25.43 -11.17 -2.36
N SER A 34 24.48 -11.18 -3.27
CA SER A 34 23.85 -9.93 -3.70
C SER A 34 23.19 -9.35 -2.46
N THR A 35 23.82 -8.35 -1.85
CA THR A 35 23.20 -7.58 -0.78
C THR A 35 21.89 -7.02 -1.34
N HIS A 36 20.77 -7.66 -0.97
CA HIS A 36 19.44 -7.21 -1.38
C HIS A 36 19.26 -5.78 -0.85
N ARG A 37 19.33 -4.80 -1.76
CA ARG A 37 19.12 -3.42 -1.41
C ARG A 37 17.62 -3.19 -1.19
N ALA A 38 17.24 -2.81 0.03
CA ALA A 38 15.85 -2.58 0.38
C ALA A 38 15.19 -1.56 -0.56
N THR A 39 13.93 -1.80 -0.88
CA THR A 39 13.12 -1.00 -1.80
C THR A 39 11.86 -0.49 -1.12
N ALA A 40 11.46 0.75 -1.46
CA ALA A 40 10.26 1.38 -0.95
C ALA A 40 9.35 1.83 -2.08
N PHE A 41 8.09 1.42 -2.03
CA PHE A 41 7.00 1.91 -2.86
C PHE A 41 6.28 3.03 -2.12
N ILE A 42 6.22 4.22 -2.71
CA ILE A 42 5.66 5.43 -2.11
C ILE A 42 4.50 5.90 -2.98
N VAL A 43 3.32 6.05 -2.40
CA VAL A 43 2.12 6.49 -3.11
C VAL A 43 1.56 7.75 -2.46
N VAL A 44 1.38 8.79 -3.23
CA VAL A 44 0.76 10.06 -2.79
C VAL A 44 -0.52 10.33 -3.57
N ALA A 45 -1.56 10.81 -2.88
CA ALA A 45 -2.81 11.22 -3.51
C ALA A 45 -3.27 12.58 -2.98
N HIS A 46 -3.01 13.62 -3.75
CA HIS A 46 -3.54 14.97 -3.51
C HIS A 46 -3.61 15.75 -4.82
N PRO A 47 -4.74 16.46 -5.13
CA PRO A 47 -4.90 17.16 -6.41
C PRO A 47 -3.98 18.35 -6.62
N ASP A 48 -3.50 18.96 -5.52
CA ASP A 48 -2.54 20.05 -5.58
C ASP A 48 -1.12 19.53 -5.35
N LYS A 49 -0.28 19.60 -6.38
CA LYS A 49 1.14 19.20 -6.34
C LYS A 49 1.98 19.99 -5.34
N ASN A 50 1.53 21.16 -4.90
CA ASN A 50 2.18 21.99 -3.89
C ASN A 50 1.64 21.72 -2.47
N SER A 51 0.85 20.68 -2.29
CA SER A 51 0.25 20.34 -1.00
C SER A 51 1.27 19.89 0.04
N PHE A 52 0.89 19.98 1.29
CA PHE A 52 1.69 19.45 2.39
C PHE A 52 1.89 17.91 2.29
N ASN A 53 0.95 17.19 1.68
CA ASN A 53 1.11 15.76 1.40
C ASN A 53 2.31 15.47 0.47
N HIS A 54 2.50 16.28 -0.57
CA HIS A 54 3.68 16.18 -1.44
C HIS A 54 4.98 16.56 -0.71
N ALA A 55 4.94 17.57 0.16
CA ALA A 55 6.10 17.92 0.98
C ALA A 55 6.50 16.77 1.92
N ILE A 56 5.54 16.08 2.53
CA ILE A 56 5.78 14.85 3.32
C ILE A 56 6.43 13.78 2.45
N ALA A 57 5.90 13.53 1.25
CA ALA A 57 6.47 12.54 0.33
C ALA A 57 7.93 12.82 0.01
N GLN A 58 8.27 14.07 -0.31
CA GLN A 58 9.65 14.48 -0.60
C GLN A 58 10.58 14.35 0.63
N SER A 59 10.09 14.69 1.82
CA SER A 59 10.87 14.51 3.07
C SER A 59 11.19 13.03 3.32
N VAL A 60 10.20 12.16 3.16
CA VAL A 60 10.35 10.70 3.32
C VAL A 60 11.30 10.12 2.27
N VAL A 61 11.13 10.47 0.99
CA VAL A 61 12.04 10.06 -0.10
C VAL A 61 13.48 10.46 0.22
N GLY A 62 13.70 11.71 0.62
CA GLY A 62 15.03 12.20 0.99
C GLY A 62 15.64 11.43 2.16
N ARG A 63 14.84 10.99 3.13
CA ARG A 63 15.30 10.19 4.27
C ARG A 63 15.64 8.76 3.84
N LEU A 64 14.79 8.10 3.06
CA LEU A 64 15.03 6.76 2.53
C LEU A 64 16.30 6.70 1.67
N HIS A 65 16.54 7.70 0.82
CA HIS A 65 17.77 7.79 0.03
C HIS A 65 19.02 7.91 0.91
N ARG A 66 18.97 8.68 2.02
CA ARG A 66 20.10 8.75 2.98
C ARG A 66 20.37 7.41 3.66
N LEU A 67 19.35 6.60 3.86
CA LEU A 67 19.47 5.22 4.39
C LEU A 67 19.94 4.21 3.31
N GLY A 68 20.12 4.65 2.07
CA GLY A 68 20.53 3.78 0.97
C GLY A 68 19.38 2.94 0.38
N ILE A 69 18.13 3.25 0.71
CA ILE A 69 16.94 2.54 0.23
C ILE A 69 16.50 3.13 -1.11
N SER A 70 16.25 2.26 -2.09
CA SER A 70 15.72 2.66 -3.40
C SER A 70 14.23 2.96 -3.30
N THR A 71 13.76 4.00 -4.02
CA THR A 71 12.36 4.43 -3.94
C THR A 71 11.69 4.45 -5.30
N ALA A 72 10.44 4.00 -5.36
CA ALA A 72 9.51 4.23 -6.47
C ALA A 72 8.37 5.12 -5.96
N LEU A 73 8.39 6.40 -6.32
CA LEU A 73 7.32 7.36 -5.97
C LEU A 73 6.29 7.40 -7.10
N ARG A 74 5.01 7.25 -6.74
CA ARG A 74 3.85 7.39 -7.62
C ARG A 74 2.91 8.45 -7.08
N ASP A 75 2.58 9.42 -7.91
CA ASP A 75 1.58 10.46 -7.64
C ASP A 75 0.33 10.15 -8.45
N LEU A 76 -0.71 9.67 -7.79
CA LEU A 76 -1.92 9.18 -8.45
C LEU A 76 -2.65 10.26 -9.27
N TYR A 77 -2.52 11.53 -8.90
CA TYR A 77 -3.10 12.63 -9.68
C TYR A 77 -2.24 13.03 -10.87
N ALA A 78 -0.91 13.06 -10.71
CA ALA A 78 0.02 13.38 -11.79
C ALA A 78 0.05 12.30 -12.87
N GLU A 79 -0.15 11.04 -12.49
CA GLU A 79 -0.23 9.87 -13.38
C GLU A 79 -1.63 9.71 -14.00
N GLU A 80 -2.61 10.52 -13.60
CA GLU A 80 -4.01 10.39 -14.04
C GLU A 80 -4.56 8.97 -13.79
N PHE A 81 -4.20 8.39 -12.64
CA PHE A 81 -4.63 7.04 -12.28
C PHE A 81 -6.15 6.91 -12.39
N GLU A 82 -6.65 5.90 -13.11
CA GLU A 82 -8.09 5.63 -13.21
C GLU A 82 -8.58 4.92 -11.94
N PRO A 83 -9.32 5.58 -11.04
CA PRO A 83 -9.73 5.00 -9.76
C PRO A 83 -10.96 4.08 -9.84
N ARG A 84 -11.65 4.06 -10.98
CA ARG A 84 -12.89 3.27 -11.14
C ARG A 84 -12.56 1.81 -11.34
N ILE A 85 -12.94 0.96 -10.38
CA ILE A 85 -12.86 -0.49 -10.54
C ILE A 85 -13.80 -0.94 -11.68
N THR A 86 -13.32 -1.80 -12.54
CA THR A 86 -14.13 -2.35 -13.65
C THR A 86 -15.04 -3.48 -13.18
N ALA A 87 -16.08 -3.79 -13.96
CA ALA A 87 -16.95 -4.92 -13.67
C ALA A 87 -16.23 -6.28 -13.72
N SER A 88 -15.16 -6.40 -14.50
CA SER A 88 -14.32 -7.61 -14.55
C SER A 88 -13.46 -7.76 -13.30
N GLU A 89 -12.79 -6.69 -12.88
CA GLU A 89 -12.01 -6.64 -11.64
C GLU A 89 -12.90 -6.93 -10.42
N MET A 90 -14.11 -6.35 -10.38
CA MET A 90 -15.10 -6.62 -9.33
C MET A 90 -15.52 -8.10 -9.25
N ARG A 91 -15.45 -8.85 -10.35
CA ARG A 91 -15.69 -10.31 -10.39
C ARG A 91 -14.45 -11.13 -10.09
N GLY A 92 -13.35 -10.50 -9.66
CA GLY A 92 -12.09 -11.15 -9.31
C GLY A 92 -11.23 -11.55 -10.52
N GLN A 93 -11.51 -11.01 -11.71
CA GLN A 93 -10.63 -11.17 -12.86
C GLN A 93 -9.41 -10.24 -12.74
N ALA A 94 -8.26 -10.69 -13.21
CA ALA A 94 -7.06 -9.87 -13.24
C ALA A 94 -7.30 -8.61 -14.10
N THR A 95 -6.73 -7.50 -13.65
CA THR A 95 -6.75 -6.27 -14.43
C THR A 95 -5.94 -6.41 -15.72
N THR A 96 -6.34 -5.68 -16.76
CA THR A 96 -5.58 -5.52 -18.01
C THR A 96 -5.01 -4.11 -18.15
N ASP A 97 -5.24 -3.24 -17.18
CA ASP A 97 -4.73 -1.88 -17.16
C ASP A 97 -3.23 -1.90 -16.81
N PRO A 98 -2.34 -1.46 -17.73
CA PRO A 98 -0.90 -1.56 -17.52
C PRO A 98 -0.40 -0.74 -16.33
N MET A 99 -1.03 0.40 -16.02
CA MET A 99 -0.68 1.21 -14.86
C MET A 99 -1.02 0.49 -13.55
N VAL A 100 -2.18 -0.14 -13.49
CA VAL A 100 -2.57 -0.93 -12.31
C VAL A 100 -1.67 -2.15 -12.14
N ILE A 101 -1.31 -2.82 -13.24
CA ILE A 101 -0.35 -3.95 -13.23
C ILE A 101 1.00 -3.49 -12.66
N GLU A 102 1.55 -2.38 -13.14
CA GLU A 102 2.80 -1.80 -12.64
C GLU A 102 2.74 -1.51 -11.13
N HIS A 103 1.64 -0.90 -10.66
CA HIS A 103 1.47 -0.63 -9.23
C HIS A 103 1.36 -1.90 -8.38
N ILE A 104 0.72 -2.95 -8.89
CA ILE A 104 0.68 -4.27 -8.24
C ILE A 104 2.09 -4.86 -8.14
N GLU A 105 2.87 -4.79 -9.21
CA GLU A 105 4.24 -5.29 -9.25
C GLU A 105 5.14 -4.53 -8.27
N LEU A 106 5.06 -3.20 -8.25
CA LEU A 106 5.78 -2.36 -7.28
C LEU A 106 5.40 -2.69 -5.84
N LEU A 107 4.10 -2.86 -5.55
CA LEU A 107 3.63 -3.24 -4.22
C LEU A 107 4.18 -4.58 -3.76
N ARG A 108 4.23 -5.56 -4.65
CA ARG A 108 4.71 -6.92 -4.36
C ARG A 108 6.23 -7.04 -4.27
N ALA A 109 6.94 -6.22 -5.03
CA ALA A 109 8.40 -6.26 -5.09
C ALA A 109 9.08 -5.41 -3.99
N SER A 110 8.32 -4.58 -3.27
CA SER A 110 8.89 -3.67 -2.29
C SER A 110 8.94 -4.29 -0.89
N ASP A 111 9.95 -3.88 -0.11
CA ASP A 111 10.05 -4.21 1.31
C ASP A 111 9.24 -3.24 2.18
N ILE A 112 9.06 -2.02 1.68
CA ILE A 112 8.45 -0.91 2.41
C ILE A 112 7.34 -0.31 1.56
N LEU A 113 6.18 -0.07 2.17
CA LEU A 113 5.10 0.73 1.60
C LEU A 113 4.98 2.05 2.35
N VAL A 114 4.92 3.17 1.62
CA VAL A 114 4.58 4.48 2.20
C VAL A 114 3.36 5.03 1.48
N VAL A 115 2.31 5.36 2.22
CA VAL A 115 1.09 5.95 1.67
C VAL A 115 0.83 7.31 2.30
N ILE A 116 0.56 8.31 1.46
CA ILE A 116 0.39 9.69 1.90
C ILE A 116 -0.88 10.28 1.28
N HIS A 117 -1.83 10.70 2.12
CA HIS A 117 -3.07 11.30 1.64
C HIS A 117 -3.79 12.12 2.73
N PRO A 118 -4.67 13.08 2.36
CA PRO A 118 -5.51 13.79 3.32
C PRO A 118 -6.62 12.89 3.89
N ASN A 119 -7.07 13.21 5.09
CA ASN A 119 -8.30 12.65 5.66
C ASN A 119 -9.52 13.28 4.96
N CYS A 120 -10.30 12.47 4.26
CA CYS A 120 -11.52 12.87 3.58
C CYS A 120 -12.72 12.14 4.22
N TRP A 121 -13.40 12.82 5.16
CA TRP A 121 -14.57 12.24 5.85
C TRP A 121 -14.27 10.94 6.63
N GLY A 122 -13.11 10.83 7.25
CA GLY A 122 -12.69 9.61 7.94
C GLY A 122 -12.27 8.48 7.01
N SER A 123 -12.02 8.78 5.73
CA SER A 123 -11.61 7.80 4.74
C SER A 123 -10.50 8.32 3.81
N PRO A 124 -9.85 7.46 3.02
CA PRO A 124 -9.00 7.91 1.92
C PRO A 124 -9.80 8.72 0.90
N PRO A 125 -9.20 9.71 0.21
CA PRO A 125 -9.86 10.39 -0.91
C PRO A 125 -10.19 9.40 -2.03
N ALA A 126 -11.18 9.74 -2.87
CA ALA A 126 -11.69 8.87 -3.94
C ALA A 126 -10.59 8.25 -4.82
N MET A 127 -9.58 9.05 -5.19
CA MET A 127 -8.42 8.59 -5.96
C MET A 127 -7.65 7.48 -5.23
N MET A 128 -7.31 7.70 -3.97
CA MET A 128 -6.60 6.71 -3.13
C MET A 128 -7.48 5.49 -2.85
N LYS A 129 -8.79 5.68 -2.63
CA LYS A 129 -9.71 4.56 -2.42
C LYS A 129 -9.81 3.67 -3.66
N GLY A 130 -9.89 4.29 -4.85
CA GLY A 130 -9.90 3.53 -6.11
C GLY A 130 -8.57 2.81 -6.37
N TRP A 131 -7.44 3.42 -6.00
CA TRP A 131 -6.14 2.75 -6.04
C TRP A 131 -6.13 1.51 -5.13
N ILE A 132 -6.63 1.63 -3.89
CA ILE A 132 -6.77 0.49 -2.98
C ILE A 132 -7.61 -0.61 -3.63
N ASP A 133 -8.79 -0.27 -4.18
CA ASP A 133 -9.74 -1.24 -4.74
C ASP A 133 -9.18 -2.00 -5.95
N ARG A 134 -8.28 -1.38 -6.72
CA ARG A 134 -7.72 -1.97 -7.94
C ARG A 134 -6.37 -2.66 -7.71
N VAL A 135 -5.54 -2.14 -6.79
CA VAL A 135 -4.17 -2.65 -6.57
C VAL A 135 -4.12 -3.73 -5.50
N PHE A 136 -4.92 -3.62 -4.43
CA PHE A 136 -5.02 -4.69 -3.42
C PHE A 136 -6.03 -5.77 -3.87
N ALA A 137 -5.83 -6.28 -5.07
CA ALA A 137 -6.71 -7.23 -5.70
C ALA A 137 -6.50 -8.68 -5.22
N VAL A 138 -7.52 -9.51 -5.41
CA VAL A 138 -7.43 -10.96 -5.18
C VAL A 138 -6.34 -11.59 -6.06
N ASN A 139 -5.58 -12.52 -5.53
CA ASN A 139 -4.38 -13.14 -6.12
C ASN A 139 -3.19 -12.19 -6.36
N ALA A 140 -3.32 -10.91 -6.00
CA ALA A 140 -2.24 -9.95 -5.97
C ALA A 140 -1.78 -9.65 -4.54
N ALA A 141 -2.67 -9.18 -3.68
CA ALA A 141 -2.39 -8.82 -2.29
C ALA A 141 -2.88 -9.86 -1.28
N TYR A 142 -3.88 -10.66 -1.64
CA TYR A 142 -4.43 -11.75 -0.82
C TYR A 142 -5.02 -12.85 -1.70
N ALA A 143 -5.21 -14.06 -1.14
CA ALA A 143 -5.85 -15.17 -1.84
C ALA A 143 -6.72 -15.99 -0.91
N PHE A 144 -7.77 -16.61 -1.46
CA PHE A 144 -8.57 -17.62 -0.77
C PHE A 144 -8.00 -19.01 -1.06
N GLU A 145 -7.89 -19.84 -0.04
CA GLU A 145 -7.45 -21.22 -0.21
C GLU A 145 -8.54 -22.04 -0.91
N LYS A 146 -8.13 -23.02 -1.72
CA LYS A 146 -9.08 -23.92 -2.39
C LYS A 146 -9.83 -24.73 -1.34
N GLY A 147 -11.15 -24.60 -1.34
CA GLY A 147 -12.02 -25.33 -0.42
C GLY A 147 -12.37 -24.59 0.87
N SER A 148 -11.83 -23.37 1.07
CA SER A 148 -12.28 -22.53 2.18
C SER A 148 -13.74 -22.13 2.00
N ASP A 149 -14.52 -22.20 3.07
CA ASP A 149 -15.91 -21.74 3.08
C ASP A 149 -15.99 -20.21 3.06
N THR A 150 -17.14 -19.69 2.65
CA THR A 150 -17.42 -18.25 2.71
C THR A 150 -17.37 -17.78 4.16
N GLY A 151 -16.33 -17.03 4.51
CA GLY A 151 -16.11 -16.56 5.88
C GLY A 151 -14.69 -16.81 6.41
N ASP A 152 -13.92 -17.66 5.75
CA ASP A 152 -12.52 -17.88 6.12
C ASP A 152 -11.68 -16.63 5.86
N VAL A 153 -10.73 -16.39 6.75
CA VAL A 153 -9.75 -15.29 6.59
C VAL A 153 -8.82 -15.67 5.44
N PRO A 154 -8.72 -14.85 4.38
CA PRO A 154 -7.83 -15.15 3.28
C PRO A 154 -6.38 -15.10 3.70
N LYS A 155 -5.53 -15.78 2.95
CA LYS A 155 -4.08 -15.70 3.10
C LYS A 155 -3.59 -14.38 2.52
N GLY A 156 -2.92 -13.56 3.33
CA GLY A 156 -2.19 -12.39 2.84
C GLY A 156 -0.99 -12.82 1.99
N LEU A 157 -0.74 -12.09 0.91
CA LEU A 157 0.31 -12.40 -0.07
C LEU A 157 1.43 -11.35 -0.11
N LEU A 158 1.29 -10.24 0.62
CA LEU A 158 2.30 -9.18 0.66
C LEU A 158 3.41 -9.53 1.66
N ASP A 159 4.67 -9.42 1.21
CA ASP A 159 5.88 -9.62 2.02
C ASP A 159 6.51 -8.29 2.45
N LEU A 160 5.70 -7.25 2.60
CA LEU A 160 6.13 -5.96 3.12
C LEU A 160 6.62 -6.11 4.55
N LYS A 161 7.82 -5.63 4.81
CA LYS A 161 8.44 -5.66 6.14
C LYS A 161 7.92 -4.51 7.03
N GLU A 162 7.61 -3.37 6.41
CA GLU A 162 7.12 -2.18 7.11
C GLU A 162 6.15 -1.41 6.21
N ALA A 163 5.10 -0.81 6.79
CA ALA A 163 4.22 0.11 6.10
C ALA A 163 4.05 1.41 6.91
N PHE A 164 4.17 2.55 6.24
CA PHE A 164 3.99 3.87 6.81
C PHE A 164 2.79 4.56 6.16
N ILE A 165 1.86 5.04 6.96
CA ILE A 165 0.69 5.78 6.50
C ILE A 165 0.74 7.18 7.09
N PHE A 166 0.94 8.17 6.26
CA PHE A 166 0.92 9.57 6.67
C PHE A 166 -0.38 10.24 6.22
N ASN A 167 -1.12 10.77 7.16
CA ASN A 167 -2.35 11.50 6.88
C ASN A 167 -2.23 12.97 7.28
N THR A 168 -2.87 13.84 6.51
CA THR A 168 -3.13 15.21 6.91
C THR A 168 -4.60 15.37 7.28
N SER A 169 -4.90 16.13 8.32
CA SER A 169 -6.27 16.35 8.80
C SER A 169 -6.48 17.78 9.27
N ASN A 170 -7.71 18.28 9.16
CA ASN A 170 -8.16 19.53 9.77
C ASN A 170 -9.04 19.30 11.02
N THR A 171 -9.17 18.06 11.44
CA THR A 171 -9.90 17.71 12.66
C THR A 171 -8.94 17.57 13.84
N PRO A 172 -9.11 18.35 14.92
CA PRO A 172 -8.37 18.15 16.17
C PRO A 172 -8.65 16.76 16.76
N ILE A 173 -7.63 16.14 17.38
CA ILE A 173 -7.72 14.78 17.94
C ILE A 173 -8.88 14.64 18.92
N ALA A 174 -9.06 15.60 19.83
CA ALA A 174 -10.13 15.56 20.83
C ALA A 174 -11.54 15.53 20.20
N ARG A 175 -11.72 16.24 19.06
CA ARG A 175 -12.99 16.18 18.34
C ARG A 175 -13.21 14.84 17.64
N GLU A 176 -12.15 14.29 17.07
CA GLU A 176 -12.19 12.99 16.40
C GLU A 176 -12.58 11.89 17.39
N GLU A 177 -11.88 11.80 18.51
CA GLU A 177 -12.13 10.82 19.57
C GLU A 177 -13.54 10.93 20.19
N ALA A 178 -14.01 12.17 20.42
CA ALA A 178 -15.31 12.40 21.04
C ALA A 178 -16.52 12.07 20.15
N ASN A 179 -16.37 12.12 18.81
CA ASN A 179 -17.51 12.04 17.90
C ASN A 179 -17.57 10.78 17.03
N PHE A 180 -16.44 10.28 16.55
CA PHE A 180 -16.42 9.20 15.56
C PHE A 180 -15.19 8.30 15.60
N GLY A 181 -14.27 8.50 16.52
CA GLY A 181 -13.04 7.73 16.64
C GLY A 181 -12.09 7.96 15.45
N ASP A 182 -11.22 7.00 15.18
CA ASP A 182 -10.26 7.06 14.07
C ASP A 182 -10.54 5.98 13.02
N PRO A 183 -11.47 6.22 12.07
CA PRO A 183 -11.81 5.22 11.05
C PRO A 183 -10.64 4.88 10.13
N LEU A 184 -9.73 5.85 9.85
CA LEU A 184 -8.56 5.60 8.99
C LEU A 184 -7.56 4.64 9.62
N GLU A 185 -7.42 4.63 10.94
CA GLU A 185 -6.60 3.63 11.64
C GLU A 185 -7.14 2.21 11.38
N LEU A 186 -8.46 2.04 11.52
CA LEU A 186 -9.11 0.75 11.29
C LEU A 186 -9.02 0.32 9.82
N ILE A 187 -9.24 1.25 8.88
CA ILE A 187 -9.19 0.97 7.44
C ILE A 187 -7.78 0.50 7.05
N TRP A 188 -6.75 1.27 7.39
CA TRP A 188 -5.40 0.97 6.94
C TRP A 188 -4.80 -0.25 7.63
N LYS A 189 -4.89 -0.33 8.96
CA LYS A 189 -4.29 -1.45 9.69
C LYS A 189 -5.12 -2.71 9.57
N ASN A 190 -6.36 -2.67 10.05
CA ASN A 190 -7.12 -3.89 10.28
C ASN A 190 -7.81 -4.39 9.01
N CYS A 191 -8.51 -3.48 8.29
CA CYS A 191 -9.28 -3.88 7.13
C CYS A 191 -8.43 -4.17 5.89
N LEU A 192 -7.25 -3.53 5.77
CA LEU A 192 -6.44 -3.64 4.56
C LEU A 192 -5.11 -4.35 4.80
N LEU A 193 -4.17 -3.72 5.51
CA LEU A 193 -2.78 -4.20 5.56
C LEU A 193 -2.64 -5.52 6.33
N HIS A 194 -3.25 -5.64 7.51
CA HIS A 194 -3.24 -6.91 8.26
C HIS A 194 -3.92 -8.04 7.49
N TYR A 195 -5.01 -7.73 6.78
CA TYR A 195 -5.71 -8.67 5.92
C TYR A 195 -4.81 -9.19 4.77
N CYS A 196 -3.96 -8.31 4.24
CA CYS A 196 -3.00 -8.67 3.18
C CYS A 196 -1.67 -9.26 3.70
N GLY A 197 -1.52 -9.47 5.01
CA GLY A 197 -0.35 -10.11 5.63
C GLY A 197 0.67 -9.15 6.23
N VAL A 198 0.53 -7.85 6.08
CA VAL A 198 1.47 -6.83 6.59
C VAL A 198 1.19 -6.58 8.08
N ARG A 199 2.17 -6.85 8.95
CA ARG A 199 2.02 -6.75 10.41
C ARG A 199 2.57 -5.47 11.00
N ASN A 200 3.67 -4.97 10.46
CA ASN A 200 4.33 -3.76 10.93
C ASN A 200 3.75 -2.55 10.21
N VAL A 201 2.82 -1.85 10.85
CA VAL A 201 2.14 -0.69 10.28
C VAL A 201 2.25 0.49 11.24
N VAL A 202 2.90 1.55 10.78
CA VAL A 202 2.99 2.84 11.49
C VAL A 202 2.07 3.82 10.79
N ARG A 203 1.13 4.40 11.52
CA ARG A 203 0.31 5.49 10.99
C ARG A 203 0.53 6.75 11.83
N HIS A 204 0.72 7.86 11.14
CA HIS A 204 0.88 9.18 11.76
C HIS A 204 -0.04 10.22 11.10
N VAL A 205 -0.62 11.11 11.90
CA VAL A 205 -1.57 12.12 11.42
C VAL A 205 -1.11 13.51 11.80
N PHE A 206 -0.78 14.32 10.81
CA PHE A 206 -0.46 15.73 10.97
C PHE A 206 -1.76 16.55 11.02
N ARG A 207 -1.97 17.27 12.13
CA ARG A 207 -3.22 18.03 12.38
C ARG A 207 -2.97 19.22 13.30
N VAL A 208 -3.54 20.38 13.07
CA VAL A 208 -4.57 20.82 12.11
C VAL A 208 -3.87 21.61 10.99
N ILE A 209 -3.94 21.13 9.75
CA ILE A 209 -3.16 21.73 8.65
C ILE A 209 -3.58 23.19 8.37
N ALA A 210 -4.90 23.45 8.37
CA ALA A 210 -5.44 24.77 8.00
C ALA A 210 -4.95 25.94 8.88
N THR A 211 -4.62 25.68 10.13
CA THR A 211 -4.17 26.70 11.09
C THR A 211 -2.71 26.55 11.48
N SER A 212 -1.99 25.60 10.89
CA SER A 212 -0.58 25.35 11.23
C SER A 212 0.32 26.47 10.71
N THR A 213 1.37 26.76 11.48
CA THR A 213 2.42 27.70 11.10
C THR A 213 3.45 27.07 10.15
N VAL A 214 4.34 27.88 9.61
CA VAL A 214 5.46 27.38 8.79
C VAL A 214 6.42 26.54 9.63
N GLU A 215 6.66 26.96 10.88
CA GLU A 215 7.53 26.29 11.84
C GLU A 215 6.99 24.89 12.20
N GLU A 216 5.68 24.80 12.50
CA GLU A 216 5.02 23.52 12.77
C GLU A 216 5.14 22.58 11.57
N ARG A 217 4.83 23.04 10.36
CA ARG A 217 4.96 22.24 9.15
C ARG A 217 6.41 21.80 8.88
N THR A 218 7.38 22.67 9.15
CA THR A 218 8.80 22.32 9.02
C THR A 218 9.18 21.22 10.01
N HIS A 219 8.71 21.32 11.25
CA HIS A 219 8.91 20.28 12.26
C HIS A 219 8.26 18.95 11.84
N TRP A 220 7.03 18.98 11.36
CA TRP A 220 6.31 17.80 10.89
C TRP A 220 7.00 17.09 9.70
N LEU A 221 7.61 17.84 8.79
CA LEU A 221 8.40 17.25 7.71
C LEU A 221 9.64 16.51 8.24
N TRP A 222 10.29 17.10 9.25
CA TRP A 222 11.40 16.43 9.94
C TRP A 222 10.90 15.17 10.66
N GLU A 223 9.79 15.25 11.38
CA GLU A 223 9.17 14.16 12.12
C GLU A 223 8.77 12.99 11.20
N ALA A 224 8.18 13.25 10.04
CA ALA A 224 7.85 12.21 9.07
C ALA A 224 9.09 11.41 8.63
N GLY A 225 10.19 12.12 8.36
CA GLY A 225 11.45 11.47 8.03
C GLY A 225 12.05 10.70 9.21
N ASP A 226 11.99 11.26 10.40
CA ASP A 226 12.54 10.66 11.62
C ASP A 226 11.81 9.37 12.01
N LEU A 227 10.48 9.35 11.91
CA LEU A 227 9.68 8.14 12.10
C LEU A 227 10.12 6.99 11.19
N VAL A 228 10.38 7.29 9.91
CA VAL A 228 10.87 6.30 8.96
C VAL A 228 12.27 5.82 9.34
N GLU A 229 13.18 6.73 9.69
CA GLU A 229 14.55 6.38 10.08
C GLU A 229 14.59 5.50 11.33
N GLN A 230 13.87 5.89 12.38
CA GLN A 230 13.83 5.13 13.64
C GLN A 230 13.38 3.68 13.46
N ARG A 231 12.44 3.44 12.53
CA ARG A 231 11.93 2.11 12.24
C ARG A 231 12.87 1.26 11.37
N LEU A 232 13.67 1.92 10.53
CA LEU A 232 14.53 1.26 9.56
C LEU A 232 16.02 1.23 9.96
N VAL A 233 16.37 1.79 11.12
CA VAL A 233 17.73 1.65 11.69
C VAL A 233 18.03 0.16 11.92
N GLY A 234 19.06 -0.33 11.25
CA GLY A 234 19.45 -1.74 11.31
C GLY A 234 19.02 -2.58 10.10
N TRP A 235 18.29 -2.03 9.16
CA TRP A 235 17.95 -2.66 7.88
C TRP A 235 19.15 -2.60 6.90
N ARG A 236 20.23 -3.31 7.20
CA ARG A 236 21.44 -3.42 6.34
C ARG A 236 21.79 -4.88 6.10
#